data_3ea4b8ee1b5d5d3b903431dbefcad67a
#
_entry.id   3ea4b8ee1b5d5d3b903431dbefcad67a
#
_cell.length_a   1.000
_cell.length_b   1.000
_cell.length_c   1.000
_cell.angle_alpha   90.00
_cell.angle_beta   90.00
_cell.angle_gamma   90.00
#
_symmetry.space_group_name_H-M   'P 1'
#
loop_
_entity.id
_entity.type
_entity.pdbx_description
1 polymer ?
#
loop_
_entity_poly.entity_id
_entity_poly.type
_entity_poly.pdbx_seq_one_letter_code
_entity_poly.pdbx_strand_id
1 'polypeptide(L)'
;GTYDEYMFVCTDIDTANDSIHPEFQGSIDSGSNYNVAMTTTYFIAGHYEDDSSTIFGYNTGLDQAQGTVDQQFSYNQGSGADESGSGIIHLFAPASTTYVKHFYSRFISNGADEIARDNFCAGYFNTTSAIDAIRFKIDSGNITAGTFQLFGIS
;
A
#
# COMPACT_ATOMS: atom_id res chain seq x y z
N GLY A 1 6.66 19.95 -5.18
CA GLY A 1 6.99 19.43 -3.86
C GLY A 1 8.33 19.95 -3.38
N THR A 2 8.57 19.83 -2.10
CA THR A 2 9.81 20.29 -1.48
C THR A 2 10.91 19.24 -1.62
N TYR A 3 10.53 17.98 -1.76
CA TYR A 3 11.44 16.84 -1.80
C TYR A 3 11.28 16.05 -3.09
N ASP A 4 12.33 15.34 -3.50
CA ASP A 4 12.34 14.50 -4.69
C ASP A 4 11.67 13.13 -4.43
N GLU A 5 11.70 12.69 -3.17
CA GLU A 5 11.08 11.46 -2.74
C GLU A 5 10.29 11.68 -1.43
N TYR A 6 9.20 10.98 -1.31
CA TYR A 6 8.44 10.89 -0.05
C TYR A 6 8.34 9.43 0.38
N MET A 7 8.70 9.18 1.63
CA MET A 7 8.62 7.86 2.24
C MET A 7 7.57 7.87 3.35
N PHE A 8 6.57 7.01 3.21
CA PHE A 8 5.58 6.75 4.25
C PHE A 8 6.00 5.52 5.02
N VAL A 9 6.22 5.66 6.32
CA VAL A 9 6.50 4.56 7.24
C VAL A 9 5.22 4.26 7.99
N CYS A 10 4.75 3.02 7.86
CA CYS A 10 3.56 2.51 8.52
C CYS A 10 4.02 1.55 9.61
N THR A 11 3.60 1.77 10.84
CA THR A 11 4.01 0.95 11.99
C THR A 11 2.78 0.49 12.75
N ASP A 12 2.70 -0.83 12.99
CA ASP A 12 1.65 -1.48 13.79
C ASP A 12 0.24 -1.09 13.33
N ILE A 13 0.01 -1.11 12.02
CA ILE A 13 -1.30 -0.84 11.45
C ILE A 13 -2.23 -1.99 11.82
N ASP A 14 -3.19 -1.71 12.68
CA ASP A 14 -4.21 -2.62 13.13
C ASP A 14 -5.57 -2.26 12.53
N THR A 15 -6.46 -3.23 12.41
CA THR A 15 -7.69 -3.14 11.65
C THR A 15 -8.88 -3.68 12.45
N ALA A 16 -10.04 -3.03 12.29
CA ALA A 16 -11.26 -3.41 13.02
C ALA A 16 -11.84 -4.77 12.61
N ASN A 17 -11.54 -5.21 11.40
CA ASN A 17 -12.08 -6.43 10.81
C ASN A 17 -10.95 -7.34 10.35
N ASP A 18 -11.26 -8.60 10.34
CA ASP A 18 -10.39 -9.66 9.85
C ASP A 18 -10.45 -9.78 8.33
N SER A 19 -9.37 -10.30 7.74
CA SER A 19 -9.30 -10.59 6.29
C SER A 19 -9.50 -9.34 5.40
N ILE A 20 -8.98 -8.21 5.81
CA ILE A 20 -9.10 -6.95 5.08
C ILE A 20 -7.79 -6.51 4.44
N HIS A 21 -7.85 -5.44 3.64
CA HIS A 21 -6.75 -4.99 2.80
C HIS A 21 -6.47 -3.50 3.01
N PRO A 22 -5.31 -3.14 3.63
CA PRO A 22 -4.81 -1.77 3.59
C PRO A 22 -4.53 -1.29 2.17
N GLU A 23 -5.01 -0.09 1.86
CA GLU A 23 -5.02 0.50 0.52
C GLU A 23 -4.55 1.96 0.53
N PHE A 24 -4.06 2.43 -0.62
CA PHE A 24 -3.77 3.85 -0.84
C PHE A 24 -4.19 4.32 -2.23
N GLN A 25 -4.38 5.63 -2.38
CA GLN A 25 -4.65 6.28 -3.66
C GLN A 25 -4.13 7.72 -3.63
N GLY A 26 -3.76 8.24 -4.81
CA GLY A 26 -3.33 9.62 -5.00
C GLY A 26 -4.43 10.55 -5.47
N SER A 27 -4.20 11.86 -5.26
CA SER A 27 -5.04 12.94 -5.77
C SER A 27 -4.21 13.93 -6.55
N ILE A 28 -4.84 14.57 -7.55
CA ILE A 28 -4.29 15.69 -8.34
C ILE A 28 -5.11 16.97 -8.18
N ASP A 29 -6.03 17.00 -7.23
CA ASP A 29 -6.98 18.09 -7.02
C ASP A 29 -7.16 18.40 -5.52
N SER A 30 -6.05 18.34 -4.78
CA SER A 30 -5.94 18.67 -3.36
C SER A 30 -6.85 17.82 -2.45
N GLY A 31 -6.97 16.53 -2.80
CA GLY A 31 -7.72 15.57 -2.00
C GLY A 31 -9.22 15.57 -2.25
N SER A 32 -9.70 16.27 -3.27
CA SER A 32 -11.13 16.27 -3.63
C SER A 32 -11.56 14.95 -4.26
N ASN A 33 -10.69 14.35 -5.09
CA ASN A 33 -10.90 13.03 -5.68
C ASN A 33 -9.64 12.16 -5.55
N TYR A 34 -9.86 10.87 -5.32
CA TYR A 34 -8.82 9.85 -5.21
C TYR A 34 -9.11 8.76 -6.24
N ASN A 35 -8.77 9.04 -7.50
CA ASN A 35 -9.10 8.20 -8.66
C ASN A 35 -8.07 8.29 -9.78
N VAL A 36 -6.82 8.58 -9.45
CA VAL A 36 -5.74 8.64 -10.43
C VAL A 36 -5.46 7.24 -10.97
N ALA A 37 -5.44 7.09 -12.29
CA ALA A 37 -5.17 5.79 -12.90
C ALA A 37 -3.77 5.28 -12.55
N MET A 38 -3.66 4.00 -12.21
CA MET A 38 -2.41 3.33 -11.88
C MET A 38 -2.20 2.09 -12.73
N THR A 39 -0.94 1.77 -13.00
CA THR A 39 -0.52 0.45 -13.47
C THR A 39 0.50 -0.09 -12.48
N THR A 40 0.24 -1.28 -11.96
CA THR A 40 0.99 -1.84 -10.83
C THR A 40 1.33 -3.31 -11.04
N THR A 41 2.30 -3.78 -10.29
CA THR A 41 2.63 -5.18 -10.11
C THR A 41 2.45 -5.55 -8.64
N TYR A 42 2.07 -6.79 -8.37
CA TYR A 42 1.91 -7.27 -7.01
C TYR A 42 2.38 -8.72 -6.88
N PHE A 43 3.21 -9.02 -5.89
CA PHE A 43 3.57 -10.38 -5.54
C PHE A 43 3.72 -10.55 -4.03
N ILE A 44 3.56 -11.77 -3.55
CA ILE A 44 3.56 -12.13 -2.14
C ILE A 44 4.57 -13.25 -1.91
N ALA A 45 5.34 -13.13 -0.82
CA ALA A 45 6.02 -14.24 -0.18
C ALA A 45 5.36 -14.48 1.19
N GLY A 46 5.15 -15.74 1.56
CA GLY A 46 4.54 -16.04 2.85
C GLY A 46 4.92 -17.41 3.39
N HIS A 47 4.84 -17.55 4.71
CA HIS A 47 5.09 -18.79 5.43
C HIS A 47 4.07 -18.97 6.54
N TYR A 48 3.38 -20.11 6.56
CA TYR A 48 2.41 -20.44 7.60
C TYR A 48 3.10 -20.73 8.93
N GLU A 49 2.52 -20.27 10.03
CA GLU A 49 3.11 -20.41 11.37
C GLU A 49 3.25 -21.86 11.83
N ASP A 50 2.40 -22.76 11.34
CA ASP A 50 2.46 -24.19 11.61
C ASP A 50 3.42 -24.99 10.72
N ASP A 51 4.23 -24.28 9.90
CA ASP A 51 5.18 -24.85 8.92
C ASP A 51 4.51 -25.77 7.87
N SER A 52 3.20 -25.66 7.69
CA SER A 52 2.47 -26.52 6.74
C SER A 52 2.72 -26.17 5.28
N SER A 53 3.02 -24.90 4.99
CA SER A 53 3.17 -24.43 3.61
C SER A 53 3.91 -23.10 3.51
N THR A 54 4.37 -22.81 2.30
CA THR A 54 4.89 -21.50 1.88
C THR A 54 4.18 -21.03 0.61
N ILE A 55 4.10 -19.73 0.40
CA ILE A 55 3.63 -19.13 -0.85
C ILE A 55 4.69 -18.19 -1.41
N PHE A 56 4.82 -18.20 -2.73
CA PHE A 56 5.58 -17.18 -3.46
C PHE A 56 4.99 -17.06 -4.87
N GLY A 57 4.48 -15.91 -5.21
CA GLY A 57 3.88 -15.73 -6.52
C GLY A 57 3.36 -14.35 -6.83
N TYR A 58 3.19 -14.10 -8.12
CA TYR A 58 2.50 -12.91 -8.64
C TYR A 58 0.99 -13.03 -8.40
N ASN A 59 0.36 -11.93 -7.96
CA ASN A 59 -1.07 -11.91 -7.68
C ASN A 59 -1.79 -10.97 -8.65
N THR A 60 -2.44 -11.55 -9.67
CA THR A 60 -3.18 -10.82 -10.71
C THR A 60 -4.53 -10.24 -10.22
N GLY A 61 -4.96 -10.57 -9.01
CA GLY A 61 -6.16 -10.00 -8.40
C GLY A 61 -5.88 -8.70 -7.64
N LEU A 62 -4.59 -8.37 -7.44
CA LEU A 62 -4.15 -7.22 -6.65
C LEU A 62 -3.36 -6.19 -7.46
N ASP A 63 -2.99 -6.51 -8.70
CA ASP A 63 -2.39 -5.57 -9.63
C ASP A 63 -3.45 -4.72 -10.34
N GLN A 64 -3.03 -3.65 -10.97
CA GLN A 64 -3.89 -2.80 -11.76
C GLN A 64 -3.29 -2.57 -13.16
N ALA A 65 -4.15 -2.53 -14.17
CA ALA A 65 -3.82 -2.13 -15.53
C ALA A 65 -4.68 -0.91 -15.91
N GLN A 66 -4.14 0.30 -15.70
CA GLN A 66 -4.87 1.58 -15.85
C GLN A 66 -6.12 1.67 -14.96
N GLY A 67 -6.07 1.03 -13.79
CA GLY A 67 -7.17 1.06 -12.82
C GLY A 67 -7.20 2.36 -12.03
N THR A 68 -8.39 2.76 -11.59
CA THR A 68 -8.62 3.99 -10.79
C THR A 68 -9.09 3.69 -9.37
N VAL A 69 -9.12 2.42 -8.99
CA VAL A 69 -9.46 2.00 -7.61
C VAL A 69 -8.25 2.18 -6.68
N ASP A 70 -8.49 2.13 -5.38
CA ASP A 70 -7.40 2.17 -4.40
C ASP A 70 -6.49 0.95 -4.58
N GLN A 71 -5.18 1.15 -4.46
CA GLN A 71 -4.17 0.09 -4.57
C GLN A 71 -3.92 -0.54 -3.22
N GLN A 72 -4.13 -1.84 -3.13
CA GLN A 72 -3.78 -2.60 -1.94
C GLN A 72 -2.25 -2.66 -1.79
N PHE A 73 -1.76 -2.48 -0.57
CA PHE A 73 -0.35 -2.64 -0.21
C PHE A 73 -0.12 -3.71 0.85
N SER A 74 -1.21 -4.23 1.44
CA SER A 74 -1.22 -5.45 2.25
C SER A 74 -2.43 -6.31 1.88
N TYR A 75 -2.31 -7.62 2.02
CA TYR A 75 -3.33 -8.57 1.64
C TYR A 75 -3.73 -9.45 2.82
N ASN A 76 -5.06 -9.59 3.05
CA ASN A 76 -5.65 -10.50 4.03
C ASN A 76 -5.04 -10.34 5.42
N GLN A 77 -4.96 -9.08 5.89
CA GLN A 77 -4.46 -8.77 7.21
C GLN A 77 -5.46 -9.23 8.28
N GLY A 78 -4.93 -9.81 9.34
CA GLY A 78 -5.72 -10.22 10.49
C GLY A 78 -6.03 -9.08 11.45
N SER A 79 -6.96 -9.31 12.37
CA SER A 79 -7.41 -8.37 13.41
C SER A 79 -7.32 -8.96 14.83
N GLY A 80 -6.60 -10.07 15.00
CA GLY A 80 -6.31 -10.63 16.31
C GLY A 80 -5.54 -9.65 17.21
N ALA A 81 -5.57 -9.87 18.51
CA ALA A 81 -5.04 -8.91 19.51
C ALA A 81 -3.52 -8.66 19.38
N ASP A 82 -2.79 -9.55 18.72
CA ASP A 82 -1.35 -9.49 18.45
C ASP A 82 -1.03 -9.37 16.95
N GLU A 83 -2.04 -9.25 16.11
CA GLU A 83 -1.89 -9.11 14.67
C GLU A 83 -1.83 -7.63 14.25
N SER A 84 -0.86 -7.33 13.41
CA SER A 84 -0.70 -6.00 12.83
C SER A 84 0.12 -6.07 11.55
N GLY A 85 0.26 -4.94 10.87
CA GLY A 85 1.14 -4.83 9.72
C GLY A 85 2.05 -3.61 9.80
N SER A 86 3.27 -3.75 9.27
CA SER A 86 4.24 -2.66 9.22
C SER A 86 4.98 -2.66 7.88
N GLY A 87 5.37 -1.49 7.41
CA GLY A 87 6.11 -1.40 6.15
C GLY A 87 6.35 0.02 5.69
N ILE A 88 6.79 0.12 4.45
CA ILE A 88 7.15 1.40 3.83
C ILE A 88 6.55 1.51 2.42
N ILE A 89 6.21 2.74 2.05
CA ILE A 89 5.81 3.11 0.68
C ILE A 89 6.68 4.28 0.27
N HIS A 90 7.35 4.17 -0.88
CA HIS A 90 8.14 5.22 -1.49
C HIS A 90 7.39 5.80 -2.69
N LEU A 91 7.29 7.11 -2.75
CA LEU A 91 6.71 7.87 -3.86
C LEU A 91 7.74 8.84 -4.42
N PHE A 92 8.08 8.69 -5.69
CA PHE A 92 9.14 9.44 -6.35
C PHE A 92 8.59 10.62 -7.16
N ALA A 93 9.25 11.77 -7.01
CA ALA A 93 8.99 13.00 -7.74
C ALA A 93 7.49 13.34 -7.91
N PRO A 94 6.67 13.34 -6.83
CA PRO A 94 5.21 13.54 -6.96
C PRO A 94 4.83 14.88 -7.60
N ALA A 95 5.68 15.89 -7.46
CA ALA A 95 5.46 17.21 -8.05
C ALA A 95 5.85 17.31 -9.54
N SER A 96 6.43 16.28 -10.14
CA SER A 96 6.80 16.30 -11.56
C SER A 96 5.59 16.56 -12.44
N THR A 97 5.71 17.49 -13.37
CA THR A 97 4.71 17.75 -14.43
C THR A 97 5.15 17.20 -15.78
N THR A 98 6.25 16.44 -15.82
CA THR A 98 6.83 15.84 -17.02
C THR A 98 6.64 14.33 -17.07
N TYR A 99 6.86 13.66 -15.94
CA TYR A 99 6.87 12.20 -15.87
C TYR A 99 5.71 11.67 -15.02
N VAL A 100 5.36 10.41 -15.23
CA VAL A 100 4.50 9.62 -14.33
C VAL A 100 5.20 9.46 -12.97
N LYS A 101 4.44 9.23 -11.90
CA LYS A 101 4.96 9.15 -10.53
C LYS A 101 5.11 7.70 -10.12
N HIS A 102 6.35 7.24 -10.09
CA HIS A 102 6.66 5.89 -9.67
C HIS A 102 6.53 5.75 -8.16
N PHE A 103 6.15 4.57 -7.72
CA PHE A 103 6.14 4.18 -6.32
C PHE A 103 6.48 2.70 -6.17
N TYR A 104 6.92 2.32 -5.01
CA TYR A 104 6.93 0.92 -4.56
C TYR A 104 6.62 0.84 -3.07
N SER A 105 6.12 -0.32 -2.64
CA SER A 105 5.92 -0.64 -1.24
C SER A 105 6.44 -2.03 -0.92
N ARG A 106 6.89 -2.18 0.32
CA ARG A 106 7.08 -3.48 0.96
C ARG A 106 6.40 -3.43 2.32
N PHE A 107 5.48 -4.35 2.55
CA PHE A 107 4.68 -4.38 3.75
C PHE A 107 4.58 -5.80 4.30
N ILE A 108 4.87 -5.95 5.59
CA ILE A 108 4.84 -7.22 6.30
C ILE A 108 3.63 -7.22 7.21
N SER A 109 2.85 -8.30 7.19
CA SER A 109 1.67 -8.44 8.04
C SER A 109 1.48 -9.89 8.51
N ASN A 110 0.85 -10.03 9.66
CA ASN A 110 0.19 -11.27 10.03
C ASN A 110 -1.11 -11.36 9.23
N GLY A 111 -1.31 -12.47 8.55
CA GLY A 111 -2.56 -12.73 7.85
C GLY A 111 -3.58 -13.39 8.78
N ALA A 112 -4.86 -13.13 8.52
CA ALA A 112 -6.00 -13.77 9.20
C ALA A 112 -6.02 -15.30 9.12
N ASP A 113 -5.11 -15.90 8.39
CA ASP A 113 -4.92 -17.33 8.21
C ASP A 113 -3.59 -17.82 8.78
N GLU A 114 -3.08 -17.15 9.82
CA GLU A 114 -1.86 -17.50 10.58
C GLU A 114 -0.63 -17.63 9.65
N ILE A 115 -0.43 -16.61 8.83
CA ILE A 115 0.68 -16.55 7.88
C ILE A 115 1.47 -15.24 8.00
N ALA A 116 2.78 -15.34 8.10
CA ALA A 116 3.65 -14.20 7.88
C ALA A 116 3.68 -13.86 6.39
N ARG A 117 3.16 -12.68 5.99
CA ARG A 117 3.15 -12.21 4.61
C ARG A 117 4.10 -11.06 4.38
N ASP A 118 4.89 -11.16 3.34
CA ASP A 118 5.69 -10.06 2.79
C ASP A 118 5.07 -9.67 1.44
N ASN A 119 4.44 -8.49 1.43
CA ASN A 119 3.71 -7.96 0.29
C ASN A 119 4.59 -6.97 -0.47
N PHE A 120 4.75 -7.16 -1.77
CA PHE A 120 5.50 -6.30 -2.65
C PHE A 120 4.58 -5.69 -3.70
N CYS A 121 4.46 -4.38 -3.70
CA CYS A 121 3.73 -3.64 -4.71
C CYS A 121 4.63 -2.58 -5.33
N ALA A 122 4.61 -2.45 -6.65
CA ALA A 122 5.31 -1.38 -7.35
C ALA A 122 4.48 -0.93 -8.57
N GLY A 123 4.63 0.33 -8.95
CA GLY A 123 3.90 0.85 -10.10
C GLY A 123 4.10 2.34 -10.29
N TYR A 124 3.12 2.93 -10.97
CA TYR A 124 3.10 4.37 -11.19
C TYR A 124 1.67 4.90 -11.30
N PHE A 125 1.48 6.13 -10.82
CA PHE A 125 0.32 6.94 -11.17
C PHE A 125 0.48 7.43 -12.61
N ASN A 126 -0.46 7.04 -13.49
CA ASN A 126 -0.39 7.33 -14.91
C ASN A 126 -0.92 8.74 -15.24
N THR A 127 -0.23 9.73 -14.73
CA THR A 127 -0.52 11.14 -14.96
C THR A 127 0.77 11.96 -14.98
N THR A 128 0.80 13.04 -15.74
CA THR A 128 1.83 14.08 -15.66
C THR A 128 1.45 15.22 -14.72
N SER A 129 0.21 15.29 -14.24
CA SER A 129 -0.17 16.25 -13.17
C SER A 129 0.52 15.89 -11.87
N ALA A 130 0.85 16.86 -11.04
CA ALA A 130 1.41 16.61 -9.71
C ALA A 130 0.42 15.78 -8.86
N ILE A 131 0.94 14.82 -8.11
CA ILE A 131 0.20 14.18 -7.02
C ILE A 131 0.37 15.09 -5.80
N ASP A 132 -0.70 15.64 -5.31
CA ASP A 132 -0.71 16.67 -4.26
C ASP A 132 -1.33 16.18 -2.94
N ALA A 133 -1.99 15.01 -2.95
CA ALA A 133 -2.43 14.32 -1.74
C ALA A 133 -2.36 12.80 -1.89
N ILE A 134 -2.16 12.09 -0.78
CA ILE A 134 -2.24 10.63 -0.66
C ILE A 134 -3.26 10.30 0.43
N ARG A 135 -4.12 9.35 0.17
CA ARG A 135 -5.06 8.77 1.13
C ARG A 135 -4.65 7.34 1.46
N PHE A 136 -4.66 7.02 2.74
CA PHE A 136 -4.60 5.65 3.26
C PHE A 136 -5.96 5.27 3.83
N LYS A 137 -6.39 4.05 3.56
CA LYS A 137 -7.60 3.46 4.12
C LYS A 137 -7.52 1.93 4.14
N ILE A 138 -8.58 1.29 4.56
CA ILE A 138 -8.80 -0.15 4.38
C ILE A 138 -10.07 -0.37 3.55
N ASP A 139 -10.17 -1.50 2.89
CA ASP A 139 -11.31 -1.83 2.01
C ASP A 139 -12.62 -1.97 2.79
N SER A 140 -12.58 -2.41 4.05
CA SER A 140 -13.77 -2.56 4.91
C SER A 140 -13.47 -2.28 6.38
N GLY A 141 -14.29 -1.46 7.02
CA GLY A 141 -14.13 -1.10 8.44
C GLY A 141 -13.21 0.10 8.67
N ASN A 142 -12.50 0.12 9.79
CA ASN A 142 -11.64 1.22 10.21
C ASN A 142 -10.25 0.71 10.60
N ILE A 143 -9.24 1.55 10.41
CA ILE A 143 -7.93 1.40 11.08
C ILE A 143 -8.15 1.73 12.55
N THR A 144 -7.82 0.82 13.45
CA THR A 144 -8.06 0.92 14.89
C THR A 144 -6.86 1.42 15.65
N ALA A 145 -5.66 1.12 15.15
CA ALA A 145 -4.40 1.57 15.73
C ALA A 145 -3.31 1.67 14.65
N GLY A 146 -2.16 2.19 15.04
CA GLY A 146 -0.97 2.31 14.21
C GLY A 146 -0.56 3.74 13.94
N THR A 147 0.56 3.88 13.25
CA THR A 147 1.15 5.18 12.95
C THR A 147 1.54 5.26 11.49
N PHE A 148 1.18 6.37 10.83
CA PHE A 148 1.69 6.76 9.53
C PHE A 148 2.62 7.96 9.70
N GLN A 149 3.89 7.79 9.34
CA GLN A 149 4.88 8.86 9.38
C GLN A 149 5.32 9.20 7.95
N LEU A 150 5.43 10.49 7.65
CA LEU A 150 5.87 11.00 6.35
C LEU A 150 7.26 11.60 6.47
N PHE A 151 8.17 11.16 5.63
CA PHE A 151 9.52 11.69 5.47
C PHE A 151 9.72 12.22 4.06
N GLY A 152 10.36 13.38 3.95
CA GLY A 152 10.85 13.93 2.68
C GLY A 152 12.35 13.64 2.53
N ILE A 153 12.75 13.20 1.35
CA ILE A 153 14.13 12.84 0.99
C ILE A 153 14.54 13.67 -0.22
N SER A 154 15.69 14.33 -0.13
CA SER A 154 16.31 15.14 -1.21
C SER A 154 17.63 14.57 -1.63
#